data_08b40cfede0f8530123ee25ecf370fd4
#
_entry.id   08b40cfede0f8530123ee25ecf370fd4
#
_cell.length_a   1.000
_cell.length_b   1.000
_cell.length_c   1.000
_cell.angle_alpha   90.00
_cell.angle_beta   90.00
_cell.angle_gamma   90.00
#
_symmetry.space_group_name_H-M   'P 1'
#
loop_
_entity.id
_entity.type
_entity.pdbx_description
1 polymer ?
#
loop_
_entity_poly.entity_id
_entity_poly.type
_entity_poly.pdbx_seq_one_letter_code
_entity_poly.pdbx_strand_id
1 'polypeptide(L)'
;FDAYGSDEFTAAPYAAVREAIEEAGGAELGADLGMDYLTRVREAAPDDTVRAMVTELAVEAIRRRTVDEVYAGEQLVKVRLRAVERRIRDLQGTFTRVAAQGDQQQLASVQNELWVLQQYDRSLRNNGAQAL
;
A
#
# COMPACT_ATOMS: atom_id res chain seq x y z
N PHE A 1 5.62 -19.62 6.68
CA PHE A 1 6.83 -20.24 6.09
C PHE A 1 7.58 -21.10 7.11
N ASP A 2 7.98 -20.53 8.24
CA ASP A 2 8.82 -21.23 9.25
C ASP A 2 8.16 -22.47 9.86
N ALA A 3 6.83 -22.62 9.73
CA ALA A 3 6.09 -23.79 10.16
C ALA A 3 6.21 -25.01 9.21
N TYR A 4 6.72 -24.81 7.98
CA TYR A 4 6.90 -25.86 6.98
C TYR A 4 8.28 -26.48 7.07
N GLY A 5 8.37 -27.80 7.03
CA GLY A 5 9.63 -28.53 6.97
C GLY A 5 10.22 -28.59 5.56
N SER A 6 11.52 -28.96 5.48
CA SER A 6 12.19 -29.12 4.18
C SER A 6 11.62 -30.26 3.32
N ASP A 7 11.01 -31.27 3.96
CA ASP A 7 10.35 -32.41 3.33
C ASP A 7 9.04 -32.06 2.61
N GLU A 8 8.46 -30.91 2.92
CA GLU A 8 7.29 -30.39 2.22
C GLU A 8 7.62 -29.74 0.86
N PHE A 9 8.89 -29.48 0.60
CA PHE A 9 9.40 -28.98 -0.66
C PHE A 9 9.95 -30.13 -1.51
N THR A 10 9.13 -30.63 -2.44
CA THR A 10 9.42 -31.85 -3.20
C THR A 10 10.50 -31.66 -4.28
N ALA A 11 10.71 -30.47 -4.79
CA ALA A 11 11.74 -30.16 -5.75
C ALA A 11 13.05 -29.77 -5.05
N ALA A 12 14.17 -30.45 -5.39
CA ALA A 12 15.46 -30.26 -4.73
C ALA A 12 15.96 -28.79 -4.73
N PRO A 13 15.82 -27.98 -5.81
CA PRO A 13 16.20 -26.56 -5.76
C PRO A 13 15.40 -25.74 -4.76
N TYR A 14 14.09 -25.99 -4.62
CA TYR A 14 13.25 -25.29 -3.65
C TYR A 14 13.55 -25.72 -2.21
N ALA A 15 13.85 -27.00 -1.98
CA ALA A 15 14.31 -27.47 -0.68
C ALA A 15 15.63 -26.79 -0.26
N ALA A 16 16.56 -26.61 -1.20
CA ALA A 16 17.81 -25.91 -0.94
C ALA A 16 17.61 -24.42 -0.61
N VAL A 17 16.65 -23.76 -1.27
CA VAL A 17 16.25 -22.37 -0.93
C VAL A 17 15.67 -22.32 0.49
N ARG A 18 14.82 -23.28 0.85
CA ARG A 18 14.24 -23.42 2.18
C ARG A 18 15.32 -23.53 3.25
N GLU A 19 16.30 -24.39 3.03
CA GLU A 19 17.44 -24.59 3.94
C GLU A 19 18.29 -23.30 4.07
N ALA A 20 18.55 -22.61 2.94
CA ALA A 20 19.26 -21.33 2.96
C ALA A 20 18.54 -20.25 3.79
N ILE A 21 17.21 -20.23 3.72
CA ILE A 21 16.40 -19.33 4.54
C ILE A 21 16.50 -19.70 6.03
N GLU A 22 16.48 -20.98 6.38
CA GLU A 22 16.67 -21.44 7.76
C GLU A 22 18.05 -21.07 8.30
N GLU A 23 19.11 -21.27 7.55
CA GLU A 23 20.47 -20.90 7.93
C GLU A 23 20.62 -19.38 8.13
N ALA A 24 19.88 -18.58 7.36
CA ALA A 24 19.86 -17.13 7.49
C ALA A 24 19.03 -16.63 8.70
N GLY A 25 18.35 -17.54 9.42
CA GLY A 25 17.58 -17.21 10.62
C GLY A 25 16.06 -17.29 10.47
N GLY A 26 15.57 -17.89 9.38
CA GLY A 26 14.15 -18.06 9.08
C GLY A 26 13.48 -16.84 8.46
N ALA A 27 12.25 -16.99 8.00
CA ALA A 27 11.51 -15.96 7.28
C ALA A 27 11.09 -14.78 8.18
N GLU A 28 10.83 -15.00 9.47
CA GLU A 28 10.46 -13.94 10.41
C GLU A 28 11.57 -12.91 10.59
N LEU A 29 12.83 -13.37 10.63
CA LEU A 29 13.99 -12.47 10.73
C LEU A 29 14.11 -11.56 9.49
N GLY A 30 13.69 -12.04 8.32
CA GLY A 30 13.72 -11.28 7.08
C GLY A 30 12.83 -10.05 7.07
N ALA A 31 11.73 -10.07 7.83
CA ALA A 31 10.84 -8.92 7.97
C ALA A 31 11.54 -7.72 8.64
N ASP A 32 12.50 -7.98 9.53
CA ASP A 32 13.22 -6.96 10.28
C ASP A 32 14.51 -6.48 9.59
N LEU A 33 15.18 -7.34 8.83
CA LEU A 33 16.51 -7.08 8.24
C LEU A 33 16.50 -6.58 6.79
N GLY A 34 15.41 -6.73 6.05
CA GLY A 34 15.30 -6.25 4.67
C GLY A 34 16.37 -6.83 3.72
N MET A 35 17.13 -5.95 3.03
CA MET A 35 18.13 -6.37 2.03
C MET A 35 19.33 -7.13 2.62
N ASP A 36 19.69 -6.86 3.86
CA ASP A 36 20.77 -7.60 4.56
C ASP A 36 20.39 -9.06 4.77
N TYR A 37 19.12 -9.33 5.03
CA TYR A 37 18.60 -10.68 5.11
C TYR A 37 18.67 -11.42 3.77
N LEU A 38 18.33 -10.76 2.66
CA LEU A 38 18.45 -11.35 1.33
C LEU A 38 19.89 -11.74 1.03
N THR A 39 20.85 -10.90 1.38
CA THR A 39 22.28 -11.21 1.25
C THR A 39 22.68 -12.45 2.06
N ARG A 40 22.18 -12.58 3.30
CA ARG A 40 22.41 -13.77 4.15
C ARG A 40 21.85 -15.04 3.52
N VAL A 41 20.62 -14.99 2.99
CA VAL A 41 20.02 -16.15 2.31
C VAL A 41 20.83 -16.56 1.08
N ARG A 42 21.27 -15.59 0.29
CA ARG A 42 22.12 -15.85 -0.88
C ARG A 42 23.48 -16.45 -0.51
N GLU A 43 24.11 -15.98 0.56
CA GLU A 43 25.38 -16.54 1.05
C GLU A 43 25.23 -17.95 1.61
N ALA A 44 24.10 -18.28 2.22
CA ALA A 44 23.78 -19.63 2.68
C ALA A 44 23.42 -20.61 1.54
N ALA A 45 23.16 -20.12 0.33
CA ALA A 45 22.81 -20.95 -0.81
C ALA A 45 24.00 -21.81 -1.27
N PRO A 46 23.78 -23.11 -1.59
CA PRO A 46 24.87 -24.04 -1.88
C PRO A 46 25.55 -23.81 -3.25
N ASP A 47 24.86 -23.21 -4.23
CA ASP A 47 25.38 -22.97 -5.58
C ASP A 47 24.73 -21.73 -6.23
N ASP A 48 25.23 -21.37 -7.43
CA ASP A 48 24.76 -20.21 -8.18
C ASP A 48 23.33 -20.37 -8.71
N THR A 49 22.89 -21.59 -8.99
CA THR A 49 21.50 -21.86 -9.41
C THR A 49 20.51 -21.52 -8.29
N VAL A 50 20.82 -21.94 -7.07
CA VAL A 50 19.99 -21.62 -5.89
C VAL A 50 20.03 -20.12 -5.57
N ARG A 51 21.18 -19.47 -5.71
CA ARG A 51 21.29 -18.00 -5.57
C ARG A 51 20.42 -17.26 -6.58
N ALA A 52 20.40 -17.70 -7.83
CA ALA A 52 19.52 -17.12 -8.85
C ALA A 52 18.05 -17.30 -8.50
N MET A 53 17.64 -18.45 -7.98
CA MET A 53 16.27 -18.70 -7.52
C MET A 53 15.87 -17.80 -6.34
N VAL A 54 16.76 -17.60 -5.38
CA VAL A 54 16.52 -16.67 -4.25
C VAL A 54 16.29 -15.25 -4.76
N THR A 55 17.09 -14.78 -5.71
CA THR A 55 16.94 -13.45 -6.31
C THR A 55 15.61 -13.32 -7.05
N GLU A 56 15.23 -14.33 -7.83
CA GLU A 56 13.97 -14.36 -8.60
C GLU A 56 12.75 -14.32 -7.67
N LEU A 57 12.74 -15.12 -6.62
CA LEU A 57 11.66 -15.13 -5.62
C LEU A 57 11.55 -13.79 -4.88
N ALA A 58 12.68 -13.16 -4.57
CA ALA A 58 12.68 -11.84 -3.90
C ALA A 58 12.11 -10.75 -4.82
N VAL A 59 12.46 -10.75 -6.10
CA VAL A 59 11.92 -9.80 -7.09
C VAL A 59 10.40 -9.98 -7.25
N GLU A 60 9.93 -11.23 -7.31
CA GLU A 60 8.50 -11.54 -7.40
C GLU A 60 7.74 -11.06 -6.17
N ALA A 61 8.27 -11.28 -4.97
CA ALA A 61 7.67 -10.80 -3.73
C ALA A 61 7.55 -9.27 -3.70
N ILE A 62 8.58 -8.54 -4.14
CA ILE A 62 8.57 -7.08 -4.24
C ILE A 62 7.50 -6.62 -5.24
N ARG A 63 7.38 -7.27 -6.39
CA ARG A 63 6.37 -6.95 -7.40
C ARG A 63 4.95 -7.13 -6.86
N ARG A 64 4.67 -8.23 -6.18
CA ARG A 64 3.36 -8.49 -5.54
C ARG A 64 3.02 -7.42 -4.51
N ARG A 65 3.95 -7.09 -3.64
CA ARG A 65 3.79 -6.06 -2.63
C ARG A 65 3.46 -4.70 -3.25
N THR A 66 4.17 -4.32 -4.33
CA THR A 66 3.93 -3.06 -5.04
C THR A 66 2.53 -3.01 -5.66
N VAL A 67 2.07 -4.11 -6.28
CA VAL A 67 0.71 -4.21 -6.84
C VAL A 67 -0.34 -4.08 -5.74
N ASP A 68 -0.16 -4.76 -4.61
CA ASP A 68 -1.08 -4.70 -3.48
C ASP A 68 -1.15 -3.30 -2.86
N GLU A 69 -0.02 -2.61 -2.73
CA GLU A 69 0.04 -1.22 -2.24
C GLU A 69 -0.68 -0.24 -3.18
N VAL A 70 -0.49 -0.38 -4.48
CA VAL A 70 -1.19 0.43 -5.49
C VAL A 70 -2.69 0.19 -5.43
N TYR A 71 -3.12 -1.06 -5.37
CA TYR A 71 -4.53 -1.41 -5.26
C TYR A 71 -5.17 -0.85 -3.99
N ALA A 72 -4.51 -1.00 -2.84
CA ALA A 72 -4.97 -0.44 -1.58
C ALA A 72 -5.10 1.09 -1.64
N GLY A 73 -4.11 1.77 -2.24
CA GLY A 73 -4.14 3.21 -2.48
C GLY A 73 -5.33 3.64 -3.32
N GLU A 74 -5.63 2.93 -4.40
CA GLU A 74 -6.80 3.18 -5.26
C GLU A 74 -8.12 3.02 -4.50
N GLN A 75 -8.25 2.00 -3.66
CA GLN A 75 -9.45 1.81 -2.84
C GLN A 75 -9.62 2.91 -1.80
N LEU A 76 -8.54 3.35 -1.17
CA LEU A 76 -8.56 4.47 -0.22
C LEU A 76 -8.99 5.77 -0.89
N VAL A 77 -8.52 6.06 -2.11
CA VAL A 77 -8.96 7.21 -2.90
C VAL A 77 -10.46 7.18 -3.14
N LYS A 78 -11.02 6.03 -3.53
CA LYS A 78 -12.46 5.88 -3.75
C LYS A 78 -13.28 6.16 -2.49
N VAL A 79 -12.83 5.63 -1.34
CA VAL A 79 -13.50 5.89 -0.05
C VAL A 79 -13.44 7.37 0.31
N ARG A 80 -12.27 8.00 0.13
CA ARG A 80 -12.07 9.42 0.42
C ARG A 80 -12.92 10.30 -0.50
N LEU A 81 -12.97 10.01 -1.79
CA LEU A 81 -13.81 10.73 -2.75
C LEU A 81 -15.29 10.71 -2.36
N ARG A 82 -15.80 9.55 -1.99
CA ARG A 82 -17.21 9.43 -1.54
C ARG A 82 -17.49 10.27 -0.30
N ALA A 83 -16.55 10.32 0.64
CA ALA A 83 -16.68 11.14 1.85
C ALA A 83 -16.67 12.63 1.51
N VAL A 84 -15.76 13.06 0.64
CA VAL A 84 -15.65 14.45 0.19
C VAL A 84 -16.90 14.87 -0.59
N GLU A 85 -17.36 14.07 -1.53
CA GLU A 85 -18.58 14.33 -2.31
C GLU A 85 -19.80 14.47 -1.41
N ARG A 86 -19.92 13.62 -0.39
CA ARG A 86 -21.00 13.69 0.60
C ARG A 86 -20.94 14.99 1.39
N ARG A 87 -19.75 15.38 1.84
CA ARG A 87 -19.54 16.63 2.56
C ARG A 87 -19.87 17.86 1.70
N ILE A 88 -19.46 17.83 0.42
CA ILE A 88 -19.80 18.90 -0.52
C ILE A 88 -21.32 19.05 -0.68
N ARG A 89 -22.05 17.95 -0.83
CA ARG A 89 -23.52 17.98 -0.92
C ARG A 89 -24.16 18.53 0.33
N ASP A 90 -23.68 18.13 1.50
CA ASP A 90 -24.19 18.65 2.78
C ASP A 90 -23.95 20.16 2.90
N LEU A 91 -22.77 20.63 2.51
CA LEU A 91 -22.43 22.05 2.53
C LEU A 91 -23.22 22.86 1.50
N GLN A 92 -23.53 22.31 0.34
CA GLN A 92 -24.40 22.94 -0.66
C GLN A 92 -25.81 23.14 -0.09
N GLY A 93 -26.34 22.17 0.62
CA GLY A 93 -27.61 22.32 1.37
C GLY A 93 -27.54 23.38 2.46
N THR A 94 -26.45 23.41 3.21
CA THR A 94 -26.20 24.46 4.23
C THR A 94 -26.08 25.83 3.58
N PHE A 95 -25.38 25.96 2.47
CA PHE A 95 -25.26 27.19 1.69
C PHE A 95 -26.64 27.77 1.32
N THR A 96 -27.51 26.92 0.78
CA THR A 96 -28.88 27.33 0.39
C THR A 96 -29.66 27.86 1.58
N ARG A 97 -29.60 27.21 2.74
CA ARG A 97 -30.28 27.65 3.98
C ARG A 97 -29.71 28.95 4.50
N VAL A 98 -28.41 29.09 4.57
CA VAL A 98 -27.71 30.27 5.06
C VAL A 98 -27.97 31.48 4.14
N ALA A 99 -27.96 31.27 2.82
CA ALA A 99 -28.29 32.30 1.86
C ALA A 99 -29.74 32.84 2.07
N ALA A 100 -30.69 31.95 2.36
CA ALA A 100 -32.08 32.34 2.68
C ALA A 100 -32.19 33.12 3.99
N GLN A 101 -31.30 32.86 4.96
CA GLN A 101 -31.28 33.58 6.26
C GLN A 101 -30.62 34.95 6.19
N GLY A 102 -29.83 35.23 5.14
CA GLY A 102 -29.16 36.51 4.96
C GLY A 102 -27.90 36.73 5.82
N ASP A 103 -27.37 35.70 6.48
CA ASP A 103 -26.13 35.79 7.26
C ASP A 103 -24.90 35.76 6.34
N GLN A 104 -24.35 36.92 6.02
CA GLN A 104 -23.24 37.09 5.09
C GLN A 104 -21.93 36.48 5.61
N GLN A 105 -21.68 36.53 6.91
CA GLN A 105 -20.45 35.97 7.50
C GLN A 105 -20.45 34.45 7.45
N GLN A 106 -21.56 33.83 7.79
CA GLN A 106 -21.72 32.37 7.72
C GLN A 106 -21.72 31.88 6.26
N LEU A 107 -22.30 32.65 5.34
CA LEU A 107 -22.30 32.37 3.92
C LEU A 107 -20.87 32.35 3.35
N ALA A 108 -20.04 33.33 3.70
CA ALA A 108 -18.65 33.39 3.29
C ALA A 108 -17.83 32.20 3.82
N SER A 109 -18.07 31.80 5.07
CA SER A 109 -17.42 30.63 5.68
C SER A 109 -17.76 29.32 4.94
N VAL A 110 -19.03 29.12 4.62
CA VAL A 110 -19.51 27.94 3.87
C VAL A 110 -18.94 27.94 2.44
N GLN A 111 -18.91 29.08 1.77
CA GLN A 111 -18.30 29.19 0.44
C GLN A 111 -16.81 28.82 0.44
N ASN A 112 -16.07 29.28 1.44
CA ASN A 112 -14.65 28.97 1.55
C ASN A 112 -14.42 27.47 1.80
N GLU A 113 -15.19 26.85 2.68
CA GLU A 113 -15.12 25.41 2.94
C GLU A 113 -15.47 24.60 1.70
N LEU A 114 -16.50 24.99 0.95
CA LEU A 114 -16.86 24.36 -0.33
C LEU A 114 -15.73 24.45 -1.34
N TRP A 115 -15.11 25.61 -1.46
CA TRP A 115 -14.00 25.80 -2.39
C TRP A 115 -12.82 24.88 -2.06
N VAL A 116 -12.44 24.79 -0.79
CA VAL A 116 -11.35 23.92 -0.31
C VAL A 116 -11.66 22.46 -0.62
N LEU A 117 -12.86 22.00 -0.35
CA LEU A 117 -13.28 20.61 -0.61
C LEU A 117 -13.34 20.30 -2.11
N GLN A 118 -13.79 21.23 -2.93
CA GLN A 118 -13.81 21.06 -4.39
C GLN A 118 -12.39 20.99 -4.97
N GLN A 119 -11.44 21.75 -4.43
CA GLN A 119 -10.03 21.64 -4.80
C GLN A 119 -9.45 20.29 -4.39
N TYR A 120 -9.80 19.80 -3.20
CA TYR A 120 -9.36 18.49 -2.72
C TYR A 120 -9.96 17.34 -3.56
N ASP A 121 -11.25 17.41 -3.89
CA ASP A 121 -11.90 16.45 -4.81
C ASP A 121 -11.15 16.39 -6.15
N ARG A 122 -10.85 17.52 -6.73
CA ARG A 122 -10.11 17.61 -7.99
C ARG A 122 -8.71 17.01 -7.87
N SER A 123 -8.01 17.30 -6.77
CA SER A 123 -6.68 16.76 -6.49
C SER A 123 -6.70 15.23 -6.36
N LEU A 124 -7.68 14.67 -5.66
CA LEU A 124 -7.85 13.22 -5.55
C LEU A 124 -8.09 12.55 -6.91
N ARG A 125 -8.88 13.18 -7.78
CA ARG A 125 -9.16 12.66 -9.13
C ARG A 125 -7.95 12.72 -10.06
N ASN A 126 -7.13 13.77 -9.95
CA ASN A 126 -5.99 14.00 -10.83
C ASN A 126 -4.72 13.27 -10.35
N ASN A 127 -4.48 13.22 -9.05
CA ASN A 127 -3.24 12.72 -8.44
C ASN A 127 -3.41 11.39 -7.70
N GLY A 128 -4.64 10.91 -7.51
CA GLY A 128 -4.91 9.64 -6.85
C GLY A 128 -4.34 9.56 -5.45
N ALA A 129 -3.67 8.47 -5.13
CA ALA A 129 -3.12 8.21 -3.81
C ALA A 129 -2.11 9.25 -3.33
N GLN A 130 -1.47 9.99 -4.23
CA GLN A 130 -0.55 11.07 -3.87
C GLN A 130 -1.25 12.26 -3.19
N ALA A 131 -2.56 12.41 -3.37
CA ALA A 131 -3.35 13.46 -2.76
C ALA A 131 -3.94 13.08 -1.40
N LEU A 132 -3.81 11.82 -0.99
CA LEU A 132 -4.23 11.36 0.33
C LEU A 132 -3.35 11.99 1.41
#